data_aaa9cb8f951fd6a90e54a47325a9bf29
#
_entry.id   aaa9cb8f951fd6a90e54a47325a9bf29
#
_cell.length_a   1.000
_cell.length_b   1.000
_cell.length_c   1.000
_cell.angle_alpha   90.00
_cell.angle_beta   90.00
_cell.angle_gamma   90.00
#
_symmetry.space_group_name_H-M   'P 1'
#
loop_
_entity.id
_entity.type
_entity.pdbx_description
1 polymer ?
#
loop_
_entity_poly.entity_id
_entity_poly.type
_entity_poly.pdbx_seq_one_letter_code
_entity_poly.pdbx_strand_id
1 'polypeptide(L)'
;MKNKFELNKICLYWLAICIGTLCTIIFLFGHIDYIAVAIDVIACTLFCAKTIRDKSYISETFVVSVNHTPVYDYLRCLAVFLVILLHVVRFELSLITDDIYGNVLYKNIFAISVFSLMGNMLFVMLSGALLLHYRDESVVDYVIKRFSKVFVPLFLYFFLYYYFYVYEGTIERDTVGGLFRRFFTGDINSVEAPHFWLIYVIIFLYVVFYFLRSMLKDISYHDLSLFVVATVVFSALIIFVPYSISDILSWRFLGWILASIVGFWVSKDETRKYDFILIIAGIISIAIMLFSYYYLEEAAFYTYLDNLSPFRYVVGIGIFALFLHFKDFLKASYLIRLISKYSYGIMLIHYLVIYIIYRRDLRIVSCVMYHGLGTVVVFLQVLAFSLILAFLIDNTYVSLLQSIISLMNSIPKRKENG
;
A
#
# COMPACT_ATOMS: atom_id res chain seq x y z
N MET A 1 42.80 6.52 -10.06
CA MET A 1 42.32 5.42 -9.20
C MET A 1 40.88 5.59 -8.73
N LYS A 2 40.43 6.72 -8.21
CA LYS A 2 39.03 6.94 -7.77
C LYS A 2 37.97 6.61 -8.87
N ASN A 3 38.18 7.06 -10.10
CA ASN A 3 37.22 6.82 -11.20
C ASN A 3 37.06 5.34 -11.58
N LYS A 4 38.11 4.53 -11.47
CA LYS A 4 38.08 3.09 -11.80
C LYS A 4 37.34 2.29 -10.71
N PHE A 5 37.49 2.72 -9.47
CA PHE A 5 36.79 2.10 -8.32
C PHE A 5 35.26 2.40 -8.34
N GLU A 6 34.89 3.60 -8.72
CA GLU A 6 33.50 4.00 -8.91
C GLU A 6 32.84 3.25 -10.08
N LEU A 7 33.54 3.12 -11.22
CA LEU A 7 33.03 2.35 -12.36
C LEU A 7 32.82 0.88 -12.04
N ASN A 8 33.74 0.26 -11.29
CA ASN A 8 33.59 -1.13 -10.85
C ASN A 8 32.36 -1.34 -9.95
N LYS A 9 32.06 -0.40 -9.06
CA LYS A 9 30.86 -0.44 -8.23
C LYS A 9 29.58 -0.34 -9.09
N ILE A 10 29.56 0.55 -10.08
CA ILE A 10 28.44 0.70 -11.01
C ILE A 10 28.21 -0.60 -11.78
N CYS A 11 29.28 -1.21 -12.31
CA CYS A 11 29.18 -2.48 -13.04
C CYS A 11 28.69 -3.63 -12.14
N LEU A 12 29.17 -3.70 -10.90
CA LEU A 12 28.74 -4.72 -9.95
C LEU A 12 27.27 -4.55 -9.56
N TYR A 13 26.83 -3.31 -9.33
CA TYR A 13 25.46 -2.99 -9.04
C TYR A 13 24.50 -3.33 -10.20
N TRP A 14 24.92 -2.99 -11.43
CA TRP A 14 24.18 -3.35 -12.63
C TRP A 14 24.07 -4.87 -12.81
N LEU A 15 25.16 -5.61 -12.61
CA LEU A 15 25.16 -7.07 -12.68
C LEU A 15 24.22 -7.68 -11.64
N ALA A 16 24.21 -7.15 -10.41
CA ALA A 16 23.31 -7.60 -9.34
C ALA A 16 21.85 -7.36 -9.70
N ILE A 17 21.52 -6.23 -10.29
CA ILE A 17 20.16 -5.91 -10.76
C ILE A 17 19.75 -6.86 -11.89
N CYS A 18 20.60 -7.07 -12.90
CA CYS A 18 20.28 -7.98 -14.02
C CYS A 18 20.09 -9.42 -13.55
N ILE A 19 20.91 -9.93 -12.63
CA ILE A 19 20.72 -11.25 -12.05
C ILE A 19 19.42 -11.29 -11.22
N GLY A 20 19.14 -10.26 -10.44
CA GLY A 20 17.94 -10.17 -9.62
C GLY A 20 16.66 -10.14 -10.47
N THR A 21 16.64 -9.39 -11.56
CA THR A 21 15.48 -9.32 -12.48
C THR A 21 15.30 -10.63 -13.24
N LEU A 22 16.37 -11.31 -13.65
CA LEU A 22 16.29 -12.62 -14.25
C LEU A 22 15.75 -13.67 -13.27
N CYS A 23 16.23 -13.67 -12.02
CA CYS A 23 15.68 -14.51 -10.96
C CYS A 23 14.19 -14.20 -10.71
N THR A 24 13.79 -12.95 -10.82
CA THR A 24 12.38 -12.52 -10.73
C THR A 24 11.53 -13.15 -11.82
N ILE A 25 12.00 -13.15 -13.07
CA ILE A 25 11.29 -13.77 -14.20
C ILE A 25 11.12 -15.28 -13.96
N ILE A 26 12.19 -15.97 -13.54
CA ILE A 26 12.14 -17.39 -13.21
C ILE A 26 11.18 -17.64 -12.04
N PHE A 27 11.18 -16.79 -11.01
CA PHE A 27 10.26 -16.92 -9.88
C PHE A 27 8.81 -16.74 -10.31
N LEU A 28 8.52 -15.73 -11.15
CA LEU A 28 7.16 -15.43 -11.60
C LEU A 28 6.63 -16.51 -12.55
N PHE A 29 7.40 -16.93 -13.54
CA PHE A 29 6.94 -17.81 -14.62
C PHE A 29 7.36 -19.28 -14.45
N GLY A 30 8.24 -19.60 -13.49
CA GLY A 30 8.73 -20.97 -13.25
C GLY A 30 9.73 -21.47 -14.29
N HIS A 31 9.98 -20.72 -15.36
CA HIS A 31 10.97 -21.00 -16.39
C HIS A 31 11.42 -19.70 -17.08
N ILE A 32 12.34 -19.81 -18.02
CA ILE A 32 12.81 -18.66 -18.79
C ILE A 32 11.79 -18.32 -19.89
N ASP A 33 11.04 -17.24 -19.70
CA ASP A 33 10.18 -16.65 -20.75
C ASP A 33 11.01 -15.71 -21.61
N TYR A 34 11.16 -16.01 -22.90
CA TYR A 34 12.01 -15.26 -23.82
C TYR A 34 11.55 -13.83 -24.04
N ILE A 35 10.24 -13.56 -24.01
CA ILE A 35 9.69 -12.21 -24.17
C ILE A 35 10.00 -11.39 -22.92
N ALA A 36 9.74 -11.95 -21.74
CA ALA A 36 10.06 -11.30 -20.47
C ALA A 36 11.56 -11.02 -20.35
N VAL A 37 12.41 -11.98 -20.75
CA VAL A 37 13.88 -11.80 -20.77
C VAL A 37 14.29 -10.69 -21.75
N ALA A 38 13.71 -10.62 -22.95
CA ALA A 38 14.03 -9.57 -23.93
C ALA A 38 13.66 -8.17 -23.37
N ILE A 39 12.49 -8.02 -22.75
CA ILE A 39 12.07 -6.78 -22.10
C ILE A 39 13.02 -6.43 -20.96
N ASP A 40 13.43 -7.43 -20.16
CA ASP A 40 14.33 -7.24 -19.03
C ASP A 40 15.71 -6.77 -19.48
N VAL A 41 16.28 -7.38 -20.53
CA VAL A 41 17.57 -6.97 -21.09
C VAL A 41 17.53 -5.52 -21.57
N ILE A 42 16.43 -5.11 -22.23
CA ILE A 42 16.25 -3.71 -22.66
C ILE A 42 16.19 -2.80 -21.43
N ALA A 43 15.37 -3.12 -20.44
CA ALA A 43 15.21 -2.32 -19.22
C ALA A 43 16.53 -2.19 -18.44
N CYS A 44 17.26 -3.31 -18.27
CA CYS A 44 18.57 -3.32 -17.61
C CYS A 44 19.62 -2.52 -18.39
N THR A 45 19.62 -2.57 -19.71
CA THR A 45 20.52 -1.78 -20.55
C THR A 45 20.25 -0.27 -20.40
N LEU A 46 18.98 0.13 -20.45
CA LEU A 46 18.58 1.53 -20.25
C LEU A 46 18.87 2.01 -18.83
N PHE A 47 18.66 1.13 -17.83
CA PHE A 47 19.05 1.40 -16.46
C PHE A 47 20.56 1.62 -16.30
N CYS A 48 21.38 0.77 -16.93
CA CYS A 48 22.83 0.90 -16.94
C CYS A 48 23.25 2.24 -17.57
N ALA A 49 22.69 2.59 -18.74
CA ALA A 49 22.96 3.85 -19.40
C ALA A 49 22.60 5.07 -18.52
N LYS A 50 21.45 5.01 -17.84
CA LYS A 50 21.02 6.04 -16.87
C LYS A 50 22.01 6.17 -15.70
N THR A 51 22.45 5.04 -15.14
CA THR A 51 23.36 4.99 -14.00
C THR A 51 24.76 5.55 -14.35
N ILE A 52 25.23 5.28 -15.56
CA ILE A 52 26.49 5.83 -16.06
C ILE A 52 26.38 7.36 -16.25
N ARG A 53 25.26 7.83 -16.76
CA ARG A 53 24.99 9.26 -16.98
C ARG A 53 24.79 10.01 -15.65
N ASP A 54 24.08 9.42 -14.71
CA ASP A 54 23.77 10.01 -13.41
C ASP A 54 24.31 9.15 -12.27
N LYS A 55 25.52 9.49 -11.81
CA LYS A 55 26.21 8.77 -10.74
C LYS A 55 25.52 8.90 -9.37
N SER A 56 24.70 9.94 -9.18
CA SER A 56 23.95 10.15 -7.94
C SER A 56 22.81 9.14 -7.80
N TYR A 57 22.32 8.57 -8.90
CA TYR A 57 21.21 7.66 -8.94
C TYR A 57 21.40 6.41 -8.06
N ILE A 58 22.61 5.83 -8.03
CA ILE A 58 22.91 4.67 -7.16
C ILE A 58 22.86 5.09 -5.69
N SER A 59 23.45 6.25 -5.37
CA SER A 59 23.43 6.74 -3.98
C SER A 59 22.00 7.03 -3.50
N GLU A 60 21.16 7.60 -4.36
CA GLU A 60 19.76 7.90 -4.06
C GLU A 60 18.91 6.63 -3.88
N THR A 61 19.24 5.53 -4.54
CA THR A 61 18.55 4.25 -4.40
C THR A 61 18.71 3.66 -3.00
N PHE A 62 19.90 3.81 -2.41
CA PHE A 62 20.21 3.31 -1.08
C PHE A 62 20.16 4.39 0.03
N VAL A 63 20.31 5.68 -0.35
CA VAL A 63 20.18 6.76 0.61
C VAL A 63 18.71 7.01 0.92
N VAL A 64 18.34 6.68 2.11
CA VAL A 64 17.08 7.09 2.71
C VAL A 64 17.30 8.46 3.33
N SER A 65 16.54 9.47 2.86
CA SER A 65 16.66 10.87 3.28
C SER A 65 16.73 11.00 4.82
N VAL A 66 17.72 11.72 5.29
CA VAL A 66 17.98 11.92 6.75
C VAL A 66 16.91 12.82 7.39
N ASN A 67 16.20 13.62 6.60
CA ASN A 67 15.24 14.61 7.06
C ASN A 67 13.80 14.07 7.25
N HIS A 68 13.65 12.77 7.33
CA HIS A 68 12.34 12.14 7.52
C HIS A 68 12.05 11.95 9.02
N THR A 69 10.83 12.27 9.45
CA THR A 69 10.36 11.96 10.80
C THR A 69 10.14 10.44 10.89
N PRO A 70 10.94 9.68 11.67
CA PRO A 70 10.91 8.22 11.66
C PRO A 70 9.55 7.60 11.97
N VAL A 71 8.74 8.30 12.77
CA VAL A 71 7.41 7.82 13.18
C VAL A 71 6.50 7.47 12.02
N TYR A 72 6.53 8.26 10.94
CA TYR A 72 5.69 7.99 9.75
C TYR A 72 6.21 6.80 8.93
N ASP A 73 7.50 6.50 9.00
CA ASP A 73 8.06 5.28 8.40
C ASP A 73 7.59 4.03 9.15
N TYR A 74 7.58 4.08 10.49
CA TYR A 74 7.04 2.98 11.32
C TYR A 74 5.54 2.76 11.08
N LEU A 75 4.74 3.82 11.03
CA LEU A 75 3.31 3.73 10.71
C LEU A 75 3.05 3.14 9.34
N ARG A 76 3.88 3.51 8.35
CA ARG A 76 3.78 2.97 6.99
C ARG A 76 4.16 1.50 6.93
N CYS A 77 5.22 1.10 7.65
CA CYS A 77 5.58 -0.32 7.77
C CYS A 77 4.48 -1.13 8.44
N LEU A 78 3.90 -0.62 9.53
CA LEU A 78 2.77 -1.29 10.20
C LEU A 78 1.58 -1.46 9.25
N ALA A 79 1.24 -0.42 8.48
CA ALA A 79 0.15 -0.49 7.51
C ALA A 79 0.40 -1.57 6.43
N VAL A 80 1.62 -1.63 5.88
CA VAL A 80 2.03 -2.69 4.92
C VAL A 80 1.95 -4.06 5.56
N PHE A 81 2.46 -4.22 6.78
CA PHE A 81 2.45 -5.51 7.48
C PHE A 81 1.03 -6.03 7.68
N LEU A 82 0.11 -5.15 8.09
CA LEU A 82 -1.28 -5.51 8.27
C LEU A 82 -1.95 -5.90 6.94
N VAL A 83 -1.66 -5.19 5.84
CA VAL A 83 -2.21 -5.55 4.52
C VAL A 83 -1.71 -6.91 4.05
N ILE A 84 -0.40 -7.20 4.18
CA ILE A 84 0.15 -8.51 3.83
C ILE A 84 -0.47 -9.60 4.71
N LEU A 85 -0.51 -9.36 6.03
CA LEU A 85 -1.08 -10.31 6.99
C LEU A 85 -2.54 -10.63 6.68
N LEU A 86 -3.35 -9.61 6.34
CA LEU A 86 -4.74 -9.78 5.92
C LEU A 86 -4.86 -10.79 4.77
N HIS A 87 -4.05 -10.62 3.74
CA HIS A 87 -4.15 -11.46 2.54
C HIS A 87 -3.56 -12.86 2.76
N VAL A 88 -2.47 -13.00 3.50
CA VAL A 88 -1.92 -14.31 3.91
C VAL A 88 -2.97 -15.09 4.69
N VAL A 89 -3.56 -14.47 5.72
CA VAL A 89 -4.58 -15.11 6.56
C VAL A 89 -5.82 -15.49 5.76
N ARG A 90 -6.28 -14.66 4.83
CA ARG A 90 -7.42 -14.98 3.96
C ARG A 90 -7.14 -16.14 3.02
N PHE A 91 -5.94 -16.24 2.47
CA PHE A 91 -5.53 -17.41 1.70
C PHE A 91 -5.53 -18.68 2.57
N GLU A 92 -5.03 -18.59 3.80
CA GLU A 92 -5.05 -19.74 4.72
C GLU A 92 -6.47 -20.18 5.10
N LEU A 93 -7.36 -19.21 5.37
CA LEU A 93 -8.77 -19.50 5.64
C LEU A 93 -9.44 -20.25 4.48
N SER A 94 -9.08 -19.92 3.23
CA SER A 94 -9.63 -20.62 2.07
C SER A 94 -9.16 -22.08 1.93
N LEU A 95 -8.12 -22.48 2.66
CA LEU A 95 -7.58 -23.86 2.68
C LEU A 95 -8.11 -24.68 3.85
N ILE A 96 -8.76 -24.05 4.83
CA ILE A 96 -9.32 -24.75 5.98
C ILE A 96 -10.68 -25.30 5.57
N THR A 97 -10.82 -26.61 5.59
CA THR A 97 -12.11 -27.29 5.44
C THR A 97 -12.68 -27.57 6.83
N ASP A 98 -14.01 -27.38 6.99
CA ASP A 98 -14.71 -27.49 8.27
C ASP A 98 -14.47 -28.80 9.02
N ASP A 99 -14.14 -29.87 8.30
CA ASP A 99 -13.93 -31.22 8.85
C ASP A 99 -12.60 -31.40 9.59
N ILE A 100 -11.61 -30.52 9.40
CA ILE A 100 -10.24 -30.75 9.89
C ILE A 100 -9.93 -30.00 11.19
N TYR A 101 -10.44 -28.78 11.42
CA TYR A 101 -9.93 -27.89 12.47
C TYR A 101 -10.97 -27.30 13.43
N GLY A 102 -12.24 -27.59 13.28
CA GLY A 102 -13.30 -27.06 14.15
C GLY A 102 -13.38 -25.52 14.20
N ASN A 103 -14.50 -25.00 14.67
CA ASN A 103 -14.82 -23.58 14.69
C ASN A 103 -13.82 -22.65 15.40
N VAL A 104 -13.01 -23.15 16.33
CA VAL A 104 -12.12 -22.30 17.16
C VAL A 104 -10.91 -21.80 16.38
N LEU A 105 -10.24 -22.65 15.59
CA LEU A 105 -9.10 -22.24 14.79
C LEU A 105 -9.50 -21.23 13.71
N TYR A 106 -10.59 -21.53 13.00
CA TYR A 106 -11.16 -20.63 12.01
C TYR A 106 -11.47 -19.26 12.62
N LYS A 107 -12.17 -19.23 13.77
CA LYS A 107 -12.48 -17.99 14.48
C LYS A 107 -11.25 -17.19 14.86
N ASN A 108 -10.20 -17.83 15.36
CA ASN A 108 -8.98 -17.14 15.75
C ASN A 108 -8.24 -16.52 14.55
N ILE A 109 -8.11 -17.29 13.46
CA ILE A 109 -7.46 -16.82 12.24
C ILE A 109 -8.30 -15.70 11.60
N PHE A 110 -9.62 -15.82 11.60
CA PHE A 110 -10.50 -14.78 11.08
C PHE A 110 -10.41 -13.48 11.90
N ALA A 111 -10.32 -13.56 13.24
CA ALA A 111 -10.12 -12.38 14.10
C ALA A 111 -8.85 -11.61 13.72
N ILE A 112 -7.76 -12.32 13.37
CA ILE A 112 -6.54 -11.69 12.87
C ILE A 112 -6.82 -10.96 11.56
N SER A 113 -7.60 -11.55 10.64
CA SER A 113 -7.94 -10.90 9.37
C SER A 113 -8.72 -9.59 9.57
N VAL A 114 -9.64 -9.59 10.51
CA VAL A 114 -10.46 -8.41 10.85
C VAL A 114 -9.61 -7.27 11.39
N PHE A 115 -8.70 -7.59 12.32
CA PHE A 115 -7.76 -6.59 12.82
C PHE A 115 -6.82 -6.08 11.72
N SER A 116 -6.38 -6.97 10.85
CA SER A 116 -5.44 -6.64 9.77
C SER A 116 -6.02 -5.68 8.72
N LEU A 117 -7.35 -5.58 8.59
CA LEU A 117 -8.01 -4.55 7.78
C LEU A 117 -7.65 -3.11 8.20
N MET A 118 -7.14 -2.92 9.43
CA MET A 118 -6.62 -1.62 9.88
C MET A 118 -5.49 -1.08 8.99
N GLY A 119 -4.78 -1.95 8.28
CA GLY A 119 -3.74 -1.53 7.33
C GLY A 119 -4.25 -0.53 6.30
N ASN A 120 -5.45 -0.74 5.76
CA ASN A 120 -6.08 0.15 4.78
C ASN A 120 -6.38 1.53 5.40
N MET A 121 -6.98 1.54 6.60
CA MET A 121 -7.29 2.76 7.34
C MET A 121 -6.02 3.57 7.64
N LEU A 122 -4.98 2.90 8.12
CA LEU A 122 -3.69 3.55 8.45
C LEU A 122 -3.02 4.17 7.22
N PHE A 123 -3.09 3.54 6.03
CA PHE A 123 -2.57 4.13 4.80
C PHE A 123 -3.28 5.42 4.43
N VAL A 124 -4.62 5.44 4.53
CA VAL A 124 -5.41 6.62 4.21
C VAL A 124 -5.20 7.73 5.23
N MET A 125 -5.21 7.41 6.54
CA MET A 125 -4.90 8.38 7.60
C MET A 125 -3.50 8.95 7.45
N LEU A 126 -2.50 8.12 7.13
CA LEU A 126 -1.13 8.55 6.88
C LEU A 126 -1.04 9.48 5.66
N SER A 127 -1.79 9.18 4.60
CA SER A 127 -1.87 10.06 3.44
C SER A 127 -2.44 11.43 3.81
N GLY A 128 -3.47 11.49 4.64
CA GLY A 128 -4.02 12.73 5.19
C GLY A 128 -3.02 13.50 6.04
N ALA A 129 -2.35 12.83 6.97
CA ALA A 129 -1.33 13.41 7.86
C ALA A 129 -0.17 14.06 7.07
N LEU A 130 0.22 13.48 5.94
CA LEU A 130 1.36 13.94 5.15
C LEU A 130 1.00 14.94 4.04
N LEU A 131 -0.22 14.88 3.50
CA LEU A 131 -0.57 15.59 2.26
C LEU A 131 -1.60 16.71 2.44
N LEU A 132 -2.34 16.76 3.54
CA LEU A 132 -3.35 17.80 3.78
C LEU A 132 -2.77 19.11 4.35
N HIS A 133 -1.48 19.14 4.65
CA HIS A 133 -0.81 20.40 4.95
C HIS A 133 -0.77 21.29 3.72
N TYR A 134 -1.20 22.55 3.89
CA TYR A 134 -1.19 23.53 2.80
C TYR A 134 0.22 23.74 2.26
N ARG A 135 0.30 23.78 0.94
CA ARG A 135 1.52 24.11 0.18
C ARG A 135 1.12 24.95 -1.01
N ASP A 136 1.87 26.03 -1.24
CA ASP A 136 1.66 26.86 -2.41
C ASP A 136 2.32 26.17 -3.62
N GLU A 137 1.53 25.44 -4.39
CA GLU A 137 1.94 24.81 -5.64
C GLU A 137 0.77 24.79 -6.63
N SER A 138 1.08 24.86 -7.93
CA SER A 138 0.04 24.82 -8.96
C SER A 138 -0.67 23.47 -9.01
N VAL A 139 -1.93 23.46 -9.48
CA VAL A 139 -2.69 22.21 -9.70
C VAL A 139 -1.92 21.27 -10.61
N VAL A 140 -1.35 21.81 -11.69
CA VAL A 140 -0.63 21.02 -12.70
C VAL A 140 0.60 20.36 -12.10
N ASP A 141 1.41 21.10 -11.37
CA ASP A 141 2.63 20.56 -10.72
C ASP A 141 2.27 19.51 -9.67
N TYR A 142 1.21 19.78 -8.89
CA TYR A 142 0.72 18.82 -7.92
C TYR A 142 0.28 17.51 -8.57
N VAL A 143 -0.57 17.59 -9.60
CA VAL A 143 -1.11 16.42 -10.30
C VAL A 143 0.00 15.63 -10.98
N ILE A 144 0.88 16.27 -11.75
CA ILE A 144 1.99 15.60 -12.44
C ILE A 144 2.88 14.87 -11.44
N LYS A 145 3.23 15.51 -10.33
CA LYS A 145 4.10 14.95 -9.29
C LYS A 145 3.47 13.73 -8.62
N ARG A 146 2.17 13.76 -8.35
CA ARG A 146 1.43 12.64 -7.70
C ARG A 146 1.14 11.54 -8.69
N PHE A 147 0.68 11.89 -9.89
CA PHE A 147 0.39 10.97 -10.96
C PHE A 147 1.62 10.10 -11.30
N SER A 148 2.78 10.72 -11.51
CA SER A 148 4.01 9.98 -11.80
C SER A 148 4.38 8.99 -10.69
N LYS A 149 4.12 9.33 -9.42
CA LYS A 149 4.50 8.49 -8.27
C LYS A 149 3.55 7.34 -8.00
N VAL A 150 2.28 7.46 -8.36
CA VAL A 150 1.25 6.49 -8.00
C VAL A 150 0.72 5.76 -9.23
N PHE A 151 0.37 6.50 -10.28
CA PHE A 151 -0.23 5.93 -11.47
C PHE A 151 0.77 5.10 -12.30
N VAL A 152 2.00 5.57 -12.44
CA VAL A 152 3.02 4.87 -13.23
C VAL A 152 3.35 3.49 -12.66
N PRO A 153 3.63 3.32 -11.36
CA PRO A 153 3.80 1.99 -10.80
C PRO A 153 2.53 1.14 -10.93
N LEU A 154 1.34 1.69 -10.59
CA LEU A 154 0.09 0.94 -10.73
C LEU A 154 -0.08 0.40 -12.15
N PHE A 155 0.17 1.22 -13.18
CA PHE A 155 0.12 0.82 -14.57
C PHE A 155 1.02 -0.39 -14.86
N LEU A 156 2.29 -0.31 -14.46
CA LEU A 156 3.24 -1.40 -14.68
C LEU A 156 2.84 -2.69 -13.95
N TYR A 157 2.46 -2.59 -12.69
CA TYR A 157 2.06 -3.76 -11.91
C TYR A 157 0.74 -4.36 -12.41
N PHE A 158 -0.22 -3.55 -12.87
CA PHE A 158 -1.46 -4.05 -13.47
C PHE A 158 -1.18 -4.90 -14.72
N PHE A 159 -0.29 -4.44 -15.60
CA PHE A 159 0.11 -5.19 -16.78
C PHE A 159 0.92 -6.43 -16.41
N LEU A 160 1.74 -6.39 -15.36
CA LEU A 160 2.45 -7.56 -14.86
C LEU A 160 1.46 -8.65 -14.39
N TYR A 161 0.44 -8.29 -13.62
CA TYR A 161 -0.62 -9.21 -13.20
C TYR A 161 -1.35 -9.80 -14.39
N TYR A 162 -1.79 -8.96 -15.31
CA TYR A 162 -2.47 -9.41 -16.53
C TYR A 162 -1.61 -10.41 -17.31
N TYR A 163 -0.36 -10.06 -17.59
CA TYR A 163 0.54 -10.93 -18.36
C TYR A 163 0.78 -12.25 -17.63
N PHE A 164 0.98 -12.22 -16.32
CA PHE A 164 1.18 -13.39 -15.49
C PHE A 164 -0.03 -14.35 -15.56
N TYR A 165 -1.23 -13.85 -15.34
CA TYR A 165 -2.43 -14.69 -15.31
C TYR A 165 -2.89 -15.17 -16.68
N VAL A 166 -2.64 -14.41 -17.75
CA VAL A 166 -2.80 -14.90 -19.13
C VAL A 166 -1.82 -16.04 -19.40
N TYR A 167 -0.59 -15.91 -18.94
CA TYR A 167 0.44 -16.93 -19.08
C TYR A 167 0.10 -18.22 -18.31
N GLU A 168 -0.40 -18.11 -17.07
CA GLU A 168 -0.89 -19.25 -16.28
C GLU A 168 -2.21 -19.86 -16.83
N GLY A 169 -2.82 -19.24 -17.86
CA GLY A 169 -4.09 -19.68 -18.45
C GLY A 169 -5.30 -19.45 -17.56
N THR A 170 -5.18 -18.61 -16.52
CA THR A 170 -6.26 -18.32 -15.58
C THR A 170 -7.26 -17.31 -16.15
N ILE A 171 -6.78 -16.39 -16.99
CA ILE A 171 -7.59 -15.39 -17.69
C ILE A 171 -7.37 -15.46 -19.19
N GLU A 172 -8.40 -15.12 -19.97
CA GLU A 172 -8.31 -15.07 -21.41
C GLU A 172 -7.54 -13.83 -21.90
N ARG A 173 -6.86 -13.99 -23.02
CA ARG A 173 -6.13 -12.90 -23.65
C ARG A 173 -7.10 -11.89 -24.25
N ASP A 174 -6.99 -10.63 -23.79
CA ASP A 174 -7.80 -9.52 -24.30
C ASP A 174 -7.07 -8.73 -25.39
N THR A 175 -7.81 -7.89 -26.11
CA THR A 175 -7.25 -6.90 -27.02
C THR A 175 -6.53 -5.80 -26.23
N VAL A 176 -5.58 -5.13 -26.86
CA VAL A 176 -4.88 -3.99 -26.24
C VAL A 176 -5.87 -2.91 -25.76
N GLY A 177 -6.89 -2.60 -26.59
CA GLY A 177 -7.94 -1.64 -26.21
C GLY A 177 -8.79 -2.11 -25.04
N GLY A 178 -9.13 -3.41 -24.99
CA GLY A 178 -9.85 -4.03 -23.87
C GLY A 178 -9.06 -3.92 -22.58
N LEU A 179 -7.76 -4.19 -22.62
CA LEU A 179 -6.88 -4.11 -21.47
C LEU A 179 -6.76 -2.68 -20.90
N PHE A 180 -6.57 -1.68 -21.77
CA PHE A 180 -6.59 -0.28 -21.36
C PHE A 180 -7.94 0.12 -20.75
N ARG A 181 -9.05 -0.33 -21.36
CA ARG A 181 -10.38 -0.10 -20.78
C ARG A 181 -10.47 -0.66 -19.36
N ARG A 182 -10.08 -1.92 -19.13
CA ARG A 182 -10.09 -2.55 -17.79
C ARG A 182 -9.28 -1.75 -16.77
N PHE A 183 -8.08 -1.31 -17.18
CA PHE A 183 -7.24 -0.48 -16.33
C PHE A 183 -7.92 0.83 -15.93
N PHE A 184 -8.47 1.58 -16.88
CA PHE A 184 -9.09 2.89 -16.61
C PHE A 184 -10.45 2.79 -15.92
N THR A 185 -11.19 1.70 -16.10
CA THR A 185 -12.45 1.45 -15.38
C THR A 185 -12.23 0.86 -13.98
N GLY A 186 -11.00 0.49 -13.62
CA GLY A 186 -10.70 -0.16 -12.34
C GLY A 186 -11.28 -1.57 -12.25
N ASP A 187 -11.37 -2.28 -13.37
CA ASP A 187 -11.80 -3.68 -13.41
C ASP A 187 -10.67 -4.60 -12.92
N ILE A 188 -10.46 -4.54 -11.61
CA ILE A 188 -9.39 -5.26 -10.90
C ILE A 188 -9.64 -6.78 -10.82
N ASN A 189 -10.89 -7.20 -10.86
CA ASN A 189 -11.24 -8.61 -10.79
C ASN A 189 -10.85 -9.34 -12.08
N SER A 190 -10.90 -8.66 -13.20
CA SER A 190 -10.51 -9.22 -14.50
C SER A 190 -9.01 -9.50 -14.64
N VAL A 191 -8.20 -9.04 -13.71
CA VAL A 191 -6.75 -9.28 -13.64
C VAL A 191 -6.34 -9.95 -12.32
N GLU A 192 -7.30 -10.56 -11.61
CA GLU A 192 -7.08 -11.27 -10.34
C GLU A 192 -6.29 -10.45 -9.31
N ALA A 193 -6.53 -9.14 -9.28
CA ALA A 193 -5.83 -8.20 -8.39
C ALA A 193 -6.82 -7.43 -7.49
N PRO A 194 -7.65 -8.12 -6.69
CA PRO A 194 -8.72 -7.48 -5.92
C PRO A 194 -8.19 -6.41 -4.94
N HIS A 195 -6.97 -6.53 -4.46
CA HIS A 195 -6.36 -5.58 -3.52
C HIS A 195 -6.07 -4.20 -4.15
N PHE A 196 -6.11 -4.06 -5.48
CA PHE A 196 -5.89 -2.77 -6.15
C PHE A 196 -7.01 -1.75 -5.90
N TRP A 197 -8.18 -2.16 -5.40
CA TRP A 197 -9.27 -1.22 -5.10
C TRP A 197 -8.82 -0.05 -4.22
N LEU A 198 -7.96 -0.31 -3.23
CA LEU A 198 -7.46 0.74 -2.33
C LEU A 198 -6.57 1.75 -3.08
N ILE A 199 -5.84 1.29 -4.10
CA ILE A 199 -4.99 2.17 -4.90
C ILE A 199 -5.84 3.16 -5.72
N TYR A 200 -6.94 2.69 -6.31
CA TYR A 200 -7.88 3.58 -7.00
C TYR A 200 -8.50 4.60 -6.04
N VAL A 201 -8.82 4.19 -4.81
CA VAL A 201 -9.25 5.13 -3.75
C VAL A 201 -8.16 6.17 -3.47
N ILE A 202 -6.91 5.77 -3.32
CA ILE A 202 -5.78 6.68 -3.06
C ILE A 202 -5.57 7.66 -4.22
N ILE A 203 -5.69 7.21 -5.48
CA ILE A 203 -5.60 8.08 -6.65
C ILE A 203 -6.69 9.16 -6.60
N PHE A 204 -7.94 8.75 -6.33
CA PHE A 204 -9.05 9.68 -6.17
C PHE A 204 -8.82 10.67 -5.02
N LEU A 205 -8.38 10.17 -3.85
CA LEU A 205 -8.06 11.02 -2.71
C LEU A 205 -6.99 12.06 -3.04
N TYR A 206 -5.99 11.72 -3.85
CA TYR A 206 -4.94 12.68 -4.24
C TYR A 206 -5.51 13.83 -5.08
N VAL A 207 -6.50 13.59 -5.92
CA VAL A 207 -7.20 14.67 -6.62
C VAL A 207 -7.94 15.55 -5.63
N VAL A 208 -8.68 14.95 -4.69
CA VAL A 208 -9.47 15.67 -3.67
C VAL A 208 -8.57 16.46 -2.71
N PHE A 209 -7.42 15.92 -2.34
CA PHE A 209 -6.50 16.54 -1.38
C PHE A 209 -5.97 17.91 -1.84
N TYR A 210 -5.86 18.14 -3.14
CA TYR A 210 -5.48 19.45 -3.64
C TYR A 210 -6.45 20.55 -3.18
N PHE A 211 -7.76 20.29 -3.31
CA PHE A 211 -8.80 21.23 -2.90
C PHE A 211 -8.98 21.25 -1.38
N LEU A 212 -8.98 20.07 -0.78
CA LEU A 212 -9.22 19.88 0.65
C LEU A 212 -8.15 20.58 1.51
N ARG A 213 -6.87 20.54 1.12
CA ARG A 213 -5.81 21.25 1.86
C ARG A 213 -5.97 22.76 1.83
N SER A 214 -6.57 23.34 0.78
CA SER A 214 -6.89 24.75 0.70
C SER A 214 -8.06 25.10 1.63
N MET A 215 -9.07 24.23 1.72
CA MET A 215 -10.19 24.39 2.66
C MET A 215 -9.77 24.25 4.12
N LEU A 216 -8.80 23.39 4.40
CA LEU A 216 -8.30 23.14 5.76
C LEU A 216 -7.19 24.08 6.20
N LYS A 217 -6.74 25.01 5.35
CA LYS A 217 -5.62 25.91 5.61
C LYS A 217 -5.80 26.72 6.89
N ASP A 218 -6.96 27.34 7.02
CA ASP A 218 -7.28 28.31 8.07
C ASP A 218 -8.27 27.75 9.11
N ILE A 219 -8.53 26.44 9.07
CA ILE A 219 -9.44 25.80 10.03
C ILE A 219 -8.84 25.82 11.44
N SER A 220 -9.65 26.25 12.42
CA SER A 220 -9.21 26.19 13.82
C SER A 220 -9.08 24.73 14.30
N TYR A 221 -8.17 24.47 15.25
CA TYR A 221 -8.06 23.15 15.87
C TYR A 221 -9.37 22.70 16.53
N HIS A 222 -10.12 23.63 17.12
CA HIS A 222 -11.42 23.36 17.71
C HIS A 222 -12.43 22.85 16.69
N ASP A 223 -12.60 23.56 15.56
CA ASP A 223 -13.55 23.18 14.51
C ASP A 223 -13.16 21.87 13.83
N LEU A 224 -11.84 21.65 13.62
CA LEU A 224 -11.32 20.41 13.11
C LEU A 224 -11.60 19.25 14.09
N SER A 225 -11.50 19.48 15.41
CA SER A 225 -11.80 18.47 16.43
C SER A 225 -13.29 18.14 16.46
N LEU A 226 -14.16 19.15 16.39
CA LEU A 226 -15.60 18.94 16.27
C LEU A 226 -15.97 18.15 15.02
N PHE A 227 -15.33 18.44 13.90
CA PHE A 227 -15.53 17.70 12.66
C PHE A 227 -15.13 16.22 12.80
N VAL A 228 -14.01 15.93 13.48
CA VAL A 228 -13.57 14.53 13.73
C VAL A 228 -14.56 13.81 14.65
N VAL A 229 -15.01 14.45 15.74
CA VAL A 229 -16.03 13.89 16.62
C VAL A 229 -17.32 13.61 15.84
N ALA A 230 -17.80 14.58 15.05
CA ALA A 230 -18.96 14.41 14.21
C ALA A 230 -18.79 13.24 13.23
N THR A 231 -17.60 13.05 12.66
CA THR A 231 -17.28 11.92 11.77
C THR A 231 -17.46 10.58 12.48
N VAL A 232 -16.90 10.43 13.69
CA VAL A 232 -17.00 9.19 14.48
C VAL A 232 -18.45 8.93 14.89
N VAL A 233 -19.16 9.95 15.38
CA VAL A 233 -20.58 9.85 15.76
C VAL A 233 -21.43 9.48 14.54
N PHE A 234 -21.21 10.13 13.43
CA PHE A 234 -21.97 9.89 12.21
C PHE A 234 -21.70 8.46 11.66
N SER A 235 -20.46 7.98 11.70
CA SER A 235 -20.14 6.60 11.34
C SER A 235 -20.81 5.60 12.28
N ALA A 236 -21.03 5.94 13.57
CA ALA A 236 -21.80 5.12 14.51
C ALA A 236 -23.30 5.12 14.19
N LEU A 237 -23.86 6.28 13.87
CA LEU A 237 -25.29 6.40 13.55
C LEU A 237 -25.69 5.60 12.31
N ILE A 238 -24.78 5.50 11.32
CA ILE A 238 -25.05 4.75 10.08
C ILE A 238 -25.27 3.25 10.32
N ILE A 239 -24.69 2.69 11.35
CA ILE A 239 -24.97 1.31 11.74
C ILE A 239 -26.48 1.06 11.93
N PHE A 240 -27.23 2.07 12.36
CA PHE A 240 -28.66 2.01 12.62
C PHE A 240 -29.53 2.42 11.43
N VAL A 241 -28.92 2.89 10.34
CA VAL A 241 -29.65 3.36 9.16
C VAL A 241 -29.94 2.19 8.22
N PRO A 242 -31.15 2.09 7.63
CA PRO A 242 -31.46 1.06 6.65
C PRO A 242 -30.46 1.05 5.49
N TYR A 243 -30.15 -0.15 4.99
CA TYR A 243 -29.12 -0.37 3.96
C TYR A 243 -29.27 0.51 2.72
N SER A 244 -30.52 0.78 2.29
CA SER A 244 -30.82 1.66 1.15
C SER A 244 -30.32 3.11 1.31
N ILE A 245 -30.33 3.65 2.52
CA ILE A 245 -29.81 5.00 2.80
C ILE A 245 -28.30 4.95 2.97
N SER A 246 -27.78 3.87 3.58
CA SER A 246 -26.34 3.66 3.71
C SER A 246 -25.64 3.53 2.35
N ASP A 247 -26.33 2.97 1.35
CA ASP A 247 -25.82 2.89 -0.04
C ASP A 247 -25.78 4.26 -0.73
N ILE A 248 -26.77 5.12 -0.50
CA ILE A 248 -26.84 6.49 -1.05
C ILE A 248 -25.75 7.36 -0.42
N LEU A 249 -25.59 7.25 0.87
CA LEU A 249 -24.50 7.89 1.61
C LEU A 249 -23.18 7.18 1.41
N SER A 250 -23.14 6.21 0.47
CA SER A 250 -22.13 5.18 0.40
C SER A 250 -20.74 5.73 0.47
N TRP A 251 -20.32 5.57 1.52
CA TRP A 251 -19.18 5.65 2.31
C TRP A 251 -17.93 5.26 1.66
N ARG A 252 -17.91 4.54 0.52
CA ARG A 252 -16.70 4.03 -0.11
C ARG A 252 -15.73 5.15 -0.47
N PHE A 253 -16.22 6.35 -0.76
CA PHE A 253 -15.37 7.51 -1.01
C PHE A 253 -15.40 8.53 0.11
N LEU A 254 -16.59 8.91 0.61
CA LEU A 254 -16.71 9.90 1.66
C LEU A 254 -15.99 9.46 2.95
N GLY A 255 -16.20 8.22 3.37
CA GLY A 255 -15.54 7.69 4.57
C GLY A 255 -14.01 7.69 4.46
N TRP A 256 -13.45 7.44 3.28
CA TRP A 256 -12.00 7.53 3.09
C TRP A 256 -11.48 8.98 3.10
N ILE A 257 -12.26 9.94 2.59
CA ILE A 257 -11.96 11.37 2.76
C ILE A 257 -11.96 11.72 4.24
N LEU A 258 -12.99 11.31 4.98
CA LEU A 258 -13.08 11.53 6.42
C LEU A 258 -11.92 10.88 7.17
N ALA A 259 -11.54 9.64 6.84
CA ALA A 259 -10.38 8.98 7.42
C ALA A 259 -9.07 9.76 7.20
N SER A 260 -8.91 10.37 6.02
CA SER A 260 -7.75 11.21 5.76
C SER A 260 -7.71 12.49 6.62
N ILE A 261 -8.87 13.13 6.84
CA ILE A 261 -8.98 14.30 7.72
C ILE A 261 -8.71 13.90 9.18
N VAL A 262 -9.19 12.74 9.62
CA VAL A 262 -8.86 12.19 10.95
C VAL A 262 -7.35 11.98 11.08
N GLY A 263 -6.68 11.46 10.06
CA GLY A 263 -5.22 11.32 10.02
C GLY A 263 -4.50 12.68 10.13
N PHE A 264 -4.99 13.68 9.43
CA PHE A 264 -4.48 15.06 9.52
C PHE A 264 -4.67 15.64 10.92
N TRP A 265 -5.84 15.48 11.53
CA TRP A 265 -6.12 15.96 12.89
C TRP A 265 -5.22 15.30 13.93
N VAL A 266 -5.10 13.97 13.90
CA VAL A 266 -4.29 13.24 14.90
C VAL A 266 -2.80 13.56 14.77
N SER A 267 -2.33 14.05 13.62
CA SER A 267 -0.94 14.46 13.40
C SER A 267 -0.61 15.85 13.96
N LYS A 268 -1.62 16.65 14.37
CA LYS A 268 -1.40 17.99 14.93
C LYS A 268 -0.77 17.94 16.32
N ASP A 269 0.12 18.89 16.60
CA ASP A 269 0.79 18.95 17.91
C ASP A 269 -0.21 19.23 19.06
N GLU A 270 -1.26 19.97 18.80
CA GLU A 270 -2.33 20.26 19.77
C GLU A 270 -3.07 19.00 20.23
N THR A 271 -3.05 17.93 19.44
CA THR A 271 -3.66 16.65 19.78
C THR A 271 -2.83 15.89 20.81
N ARG A 272 -1.51 16.14 20.91
CA ARG A 272 -0.58 15.41 21.80
C ARG A 272 -1.01 15.39 23.27
N LYS A 273 -1.68 16.44 23.74
CA LYS A 273 -2.21 16.49 25.12
C LYS A 273 -3.26 15.44 25.44
N TYR A 274 -3.85 14.84 24.42
CA TYR A 274 -4.89 13.80 24.52
C TYR A 274 -4.36 12.40 24.23
N ASP A 275 -3.08 12.22 23.88
CA ASP A 275 -2.51 10.95 23.43
C ASP A 275 -2.92 9.77 24.32
N PHE A 276 -2.78 9.91 25.63
CA PHE A 276 -3.08 8.83 26.58
C PHE A 276 -4.56 8.40 26.51
N ILE A 277 -5.47 9.37 26.45
CA ILE A 277 -6.92 9.09 26.33
C ILE A 277 -7.21 8.41 24.98
N LEU A 278 -6.59 8.88 23.90
CA LEU A 278 -6.78 8.31 22.56
C LEU A 278 -6.23 6.90 22.44
N ILE A 279 -5.09 6.61 23.08
CA ILE A 279 -4.51 5.26 23.15
C ILE A 279 -5.46 4.31 23.90
N ILE A 280 -5.96 4.72 25.08
CA ILE A 280 -6.91 3.92 25.86
C ILE A 280 -8.19 3.67 25.06
N ALA A 281 -8.74 4.69 24.43
CA ALA A 281 -9.93 4.56 23.58
C ALA A 281 -9.69 3.56 22.43
N GLY A 282 -8.50 3.60 21.80
CA GLY A 282 -8.09 2.63 20.77
C GLY A 282 -8.04 1.21 21.32
N ILE A 283 -7.45 0.98 22.49
CA ILE A 283 -7.38 -0.34 23.14
C ILE A 283 -8.80 -0.87 23.47
N ILE A 284 -9.65 -0.02 24.03
CA ILE A 284 -11.05 -0.37 24.35
C ILE A 284 -11.79 -0.74 23.05
N SER A 285 -11.60 0.02 21.98
CA SER A 285 -12.23 -0.27 20.69
C SER A 285 -11.76 -1.61 20.10
N ILE A 286 -10.47 -1.95 20.23
CA ILE A 286 -9.96 -3.28 19.84
C ILE A 286 -10.65 -4.37 20.67
N ALA A 287 -10.75 -4.18 21.99
CA ALA A 287 -11.39 -5.14 22.88
C ALA A 287 -12.88 -5.33 22.52
N ILE A 288 -13.61 -4.25 22.23
CA ILE A 288 -15.02 -4.31 21.79
C ILE A 288 -15.10 -5.04 20.45
N MET A 289 -14.23 -4.76 19.48
CA MET A 289 -14.21 -5.44 18.17
C MET A 289 -13.98 -6.94 18.32
N LEU A 290 -13.02 -7.36 19.15
CA LEU A 290 -12.75 -8.76 19.40
C LEU A 290 -13.89 -9.43 20.14
N PHE A 291 -14.42 -8.79 21.20
CA PHE A 291 -15.57 -9.31 21.95
C PHE A 291 -16.79 -9.47 21.03
N SER A 292 -17.13 -8.46 20.24
CA SER A 292 -18.25 -8.50 19.30
C SER A 292 -18.09 -9.63 18.28
N TYR A 293 -16.86 -9.87 17.82
CA TYR A 293 -16.56 -10.96 16.89
C TYR A 293 -16.90 -12.35 17.49
N TYR A 294 -16.59 -12.58 18.74
CA TYR A 294 -16.84 -13.88 19.37
C TYR A 294 -18.33 -14.13 19.70
N TYR A 295 -19.12 -13.06 19.87
CA TYR A 295 -20.51 -13.15 20.34
C TYR A 295 -21.56 -12.76 19.29
N LEU A 296 -21.20 -12.07 18.22
CA LEU A 296 -22.10 -11.76 17.10
C LEU A 296 -21.97 -12.83 16.02
N GLU A 297 -23.04 -13.05 15.27
CA GLU A 297 -22.96 -13.86 14.05
C GLU A 297 -22.03 -13.17 13.02
N GLU A 298 -21.33 -13.98 12.22
CA GLU A 298 -20.34 -13.50 11.25
C GLU A 298 -20.91 -12.45 10.29
N ALA A 299 -22.14 -12.65 9.81
CA ALA A 299 -22.84 -11.70 8.94
C ALA A 299 -23.09 -10.35 9.62
N ALA A 300 -23.51 -10.34 10.88
CA ALA A 300 -23.71 -9.12 11.65
C ALA A 300 -22.38 -8.39 11.92
N PHE A 301 -21.31 -9.16 12.18
CA PHE A 301 -20.00 -8.62 12.36
C PHE A 301 -19.49 -7.85 11.12
N TYR A 302 -19.60 -8.42 9.92
CA TYR A 302 -19.25 -7.74 8.68
C TYR A 302 -20.05 -6.45 8.47
N THR A 303 -21.34 -6.46 8.81
CA THR A 303 -22.19 -5.28 8.67
C THR A 303 -21.76 -4.15 9.60
N TYR A 304 -21.48 -4.46 10.87
CA TYR A 304 -21.23 -3.43 11.89
C TYR A 304 -19.77 -3.04 12.09
N LEU A 305 -18.84 -3.93 11.76
CA LEU A 305 -17.41 -3.71 12.02
C LEU A 305 -16.56 -3.68 10.75
N ASP A 306 -17.17 -3.43 9.59
CA ASP A 306 -16.48 -3.30 8.31
C ASP A 306 -15.57 -2.05 8.25
N ASN A 307 -14.93 -1.84 7.12
CA ASN A 307 -13.80 -0.94 6.85
C ASN A 307 -13.90 0.47 7.44
N LEU A 308 -15.09 1.03 7.58
CA LEU A 308 -15.33 2.41 8.00
C LEU A 308 -16.17 2.51 9.30
N SER A 309 -16.16 1.45 10.11
CA SER A 309 -16.86 1.47 11.41
C SER A 309 -16.25 2.51 12.36
N PRO A 310 -17.03 3.07 13.30
CA PRO A 310 -16.54 4.03 14.29
C PRO A 310 -15.38 3.44 15.11
N PHE A 311 -15.44 2.15 15.43
CA PHE A 311 -14.39 1.47 16.17
C PHE A 311 -13.06 1.50 15.42
N ARG A 312 -13.07 1.34 14.09
CA ARG A 312 -11.84 1.41 13.29
C ARG A 312 -11.25 2.81 13.24
N TYR A 313 -12.07 3.86 13.17
CA TYR A 313 -11.57 5.23 13.30
C TYR A 313 -10.87 5.42 14.64
N VAL A 314 -11.48 4.98 15.74
CA VAL A 314 -10.91 5.13 17.08
C VAL A 314 -9.65 4.28 17.25
N VAL A 315 -9.61 3.05 16.73
CA VAL A 315 -8.39 2.23 16.72
C VAL A 315 -7.27 2.92 15.93
N GLY A 316 -7.57 3.43 14.72
CA GLY A 316 -6.61 4.17 13.91
C GLY A 316 -6.04 5.39 14.62
N ILE A 317 -6.91 6.19 15.27
CA ILE A 317 -6.51 7.33 16.11
C ILE A 317 -5.59 6.88 17.24
N GLY A 318 -5.95 5.80 17.96
CA GLY A 318 -5.17 5.25 19.06
C GLY A 318 -3.79 4.78 18.62
N ILE A 319 -3.69 4.09 17.48
CA ILE A 319 -2.40 3.66 16.91
C ILE A 319 -1.54 4.87 16.55
N PHE A 320 -2.10 5.87 15.86
CA PHE A 320 -1.37 7.09 15.52
C PHE A 320 -0.89 7.82 16.79
N ALA A 321 -1.77 7.99 17.78
CA ALA A 321 -1.43 8.62 19.04
C ALA A 321 -0.30 7.87 19.77
N LEU A 322 -0.33 6.53 19.78
CA LEU A 322 0.71 5.69 20.36
C LEU A 322 2.07 5.95 19.70
N PHE A 323 2.14 5.87 18.38
CA PHE A 323 3.40 6.09 17.67
C PHE A 323 3.93 7.52 17.80
N LEU A 324 3.05 8.51 17.76
CA LEU A 324 3.41 9.92 17.91
C LEU A 324 3.81 10.26 19.35
N HIS A 325 3.20 9.63 20.35
CA HIS A 325 3.57 9.77 21.75
C HIS A 325 5.00 9.28 22.00
N PHE A 326 5.36 8.15 21.41
CA PHE A 326 6.68 7.54 21.55
C PHE A 326 7.66 7.94 20.42
N LYS A 327 7.39 9.00 19.66
CA LYS A 327 8.20 9.40 18.49
C LYS A 327 9.70 9.58 18.81
N ASP A 328 10.03 10.06 19.99
CA ASP A 328 11.42 10.35 20.39
C ASP A 328 12.21 9.07 20.70
N PHE A 329 11.52 7.96 20.99
CA PHE A 329 12.12 6.63 21.17
C PHE A 329 12.32 5.87 19.85
N LEU A 330 11.62 6.27 18.80
CA LEU A 330 11.67 5.62 17.50
C LEU A 330 12.91 6.05 16.70
N LYS A 331 13.97 5.26 16.82
CA LYS A 331 15.21 5.52 16.08
C LYS A 331 15.03 5.16 14.60
N ALA A 332 15.67 5.94 13.74
CA ALA A 332 15.69 5.71 12.30
C ALA A 332 16.45 4.41 11.95
N SER A 333 15.74 3.28 11.89
CA SER A 333 16.29 1.99 11.42
C SER A 333 16.40 1.98 9.90
N TYR A 334 17.53 1.48 9.38
CA TYR A 334 17.71 1.32 7.93
C TYR A 334 16.64 0.42 7.30
N LEU A 335 16.34 -0.74 7.94
CA LEU A 335 15.34 -1.69 7.45
C LEU A 335 13.93 -1.08 7.40
N ILE A 336 13.52 -0.34 8.45
CA ILE A 336 12.22 0.33 8.49
C ILE A 336 12.11 1.36 7.36
N ARG A 337 13.15 2.15 7.15
CA ARG A 337 13.18 3.13 6.04
C ARG A 337 13.14 2.44 4.67
N LEU A 338 13.84 1.33 4.51
CA LEU A 338 13.84 0.56 3.26
C LEU A 338 12.44 0.04 2.96
N ILE A 339 11.77 -0.61 3.92
CA ILE A 339 10.41 -1.10 3.78
C ILE A 339 9.44 0.07 3.52
N SER A 340 9.57 1.17 4.28
CA SER A 340 8.75 2.37 4.08
C SER A 340 8.92 2.96 2.68
N LYS A 341 10.14 3.01 2.15
CA LYS A 341 10.45 3.52 0.82
C LYS A 341 9.76 2.70 -0.28
N TYR A 342 9.81 1.38 -0.18
CA TYR A 342 9.22 0.47 -1.17
C TYR A 342 7.81 -0.01 -0.79
N SER A 343 7.21 0.58 0.23
CA SER A 343 5.89 0.17 0.75
C SER A 343 4.80 0.12 -0.31
N TYR A 344 4.84 1.05 -1.27
CA TYR A 344 3.88 1.11 -2.36
C TYR A 344 4.07 -0.04 -3.35
N GLY A 345 5.29 -0.31 -3.79
CA GLY A 345 5.60 -1.47 -4.64
C GLY A 345 5.30 -2.79 -3.94
N ILE A 346 5.63 -2.91 -2.64
CA ILE A 346 5.26 -4.07 -1.81
C ILE A 346 3.74 -4.27 -1.81
N MET A 347 2.98 -3.19 -1.59
CA MET A 347 1.52 -3.25 -1.58
C MET A 347 0.96 -3.67 -2.95
N LEU A 348 1.61 -3.31 -4.05
CA LEU A 348 1.20 -3.72 -5.40
C LEU A 348 1.50 -5.18 -5.71
N ILE A 349 2.64 -5.74 -5.25
CA ILE A 349 3.11 -7.07 -5.68
C ILE A 349 2.76 -8.22 -4.72
N HIS A 350 2.53 -7.94 -3.42
CA HIS A 350 2.42 -8.98 -2.40
C HIS A 350 1.37 -10.05 -2.69
N TYR A 351 0.24 -9.68 -3.28
CA TYR A 351 -0.85 -10.61 -3.59
C TYR A 351 -0.42 -11.63 -4.65
N LEU A 352 0.32 -11.20 -5.67
CA LEU A 352 0.90 -12.09 -6.65
C LEU A 352 1.95 -13.02 -6.02
N VAL A 353 2.76 -12.50 -5.10
CA VAL A 353 3.74 -13.30 -4.35
C VAL A 353 3.04 -14.36 -3.50
N ILE A 354 1.96 -14.01 -2.80
CA ILE A 354 1.14 -14.97 -2.05
C ILE A 354 0.62 -16.05 -3.00
N TYR A 355 0.00 -15.67 -4.11
CA TYR A 355 -0.52 -16.61 -5.10
C TYR A 355 0.55 -17.60 -5.55
N ILE A 356 1.73 -17.13 -5.92
CA ILE A 356 2.82 -17.98 -6.39
C ILE A 356 3.31 -18.92 -5.27
N ILE A 357 3.50 -18.43 -4.05
CA ILE A 357 3.96 -19.23 -2.91
C ILE A 357 2.98 -20.37 -2.63
N TYR A 358 1.69 -20.12 -2.63
CA TYR A 358 0.67 -21.14 -2.38
C TYR A 358 0.45 -22.05 -3.59
N ARG A 359 0.40 -21.51 -4.78
CA ARG A 359 0.15 -22.28 -6.01
C ARG A 359 1.26 -23.27 -6.33
N ARG A 360 2.52 -22.91 -6.06
CA ARG A 360 3.70 -23.74 -6.32
C ARG A 360 4.22 -24.46 -5.07
N ASP A 361 3.48 -24.41 -4.00
CA ASP A 361 3.84 -24.99 -2.70
C ASP A 361 5.27 -24.63 -2.22
N LEU A 362 5.63 -23.37 -2.39
CA LEU A 362 6.93 -22.83 -1.99
C LEU A 362 6.97 -22.43 -0.50
N ARG A 363 5.98 -22.80 0.28
CA ARG A 363 5.92 -22.49 1.73
C ARG A 363 7.04 -23.23 2.45
N ILE A 364 7.83 -22.48 3.22
CA ILE A 364 8.92 -23.04 4.05
C ILE A 364 8.34 -23.95 5.13
N VAL A 365 7.17 -23.61 5.65
CA VAL A 365 6.46 -24.37 6.69
C VAL A 365 4.99 -24.45 6.33
N SER A 366 4.39 -25.64 6.47
CA SER A 366 2.94 -25.79 6.30
C SER A 366 2.20 -25.10 7.45
N CYS A 367 1.35 -24.15 7.13
CA CYS A 367 0.52 -23.44 8.12
C CYS A 367 -0.45 -24.39 8.84
N VAL A 368 -0.89 -25.42 8.12
CA VAL A 368 -1.78 -26.46 8.63
C VAL A 368 -1.14 -27.26 9.76
N MET A 369 0.17 -27.51 9.72
CA MET A 369 0.86 -28.31 10.75
C MET A 369 1.25 -27.52 12.01
N TYR A 370 1.49 -26.19 11.89
CA TYR A 370 2.07 -25.39 12.96
C TYR A 370 1.21 -24.20 13.40
N HIS A 371 -0.08 -24.20 13.03
CA HIS A 371 -1.04 -23.13 13.40
C HIS A 371 -0.39 -21.73 13.31
N GLY A 372 -0.68 -20.78 14.15
CA GLY A 372 -0.20 -19.41 14.03
C GLY A 372 1.29 -19.18 13.72
N LEU A 373 2.19 -20.11 14.03
CA LEU A 373 3.61 -20.00 13.67
C LEU A 373 3.84 -20.14 12.15
N GLY A 374 3.11 -21.03 11.49
CA GLY A 374 3.17 -21.18 10.03
C GLY A 374 2.76 -19.88 9.32
N THR A 375 1.67 -19.26 9.77
CA THR A 375 1.21 -17.95 9.26
C THR A 375 2.29 -16.87 9.38
N VAL A 376 2.98 -16.81 10.51
CA VAL A 376 4.08 -15.84 10.71
C VAL A 376 5.24 -16.12 9.75
N VAL A 377 5.62 -17.36 9.55
CA VAL A 377 6.70 -17.73 8.62
C VAL A 377 6.33 -17.36 7.18
N VAL A 378 5.11 -17.70 6.72
CA VAL A 378 4.63 -17.34 5.37
C VAL A 378 4.54 -15.82 5.23
N PHE A 379 4.04 -15.11 6.24
CA PHE A 379 4.03 -13.65 6.24
C PHE A 379 5.41 -13.04 6.03
N LEU A 380 6.41 -13.51 6.77
CA LEU A 380 7.80 -13.05 6.63
C LEU A 380 8.38 -13.39 5.25
N GLN A 381 8.08 -14.57 4.74
CA GLN A 381 8.46 -14.99 3.40
C GLN A 381 7.84 -14.09 2.33
N VAL A 382 6.55 -13.81 2.40
CA VAL A 382 5.85 -12.90 1.48
C VAL A 382 6.43 -11.49 1.57
N LEU A 383 6.68 -10.97 2.77
CA LEU A 383 7.27 -9.66 2.97
C LEU A 383 8.66 -9.57 2.33
N ALA A 384 9.51 -10.56 2.55
CA ALA A 384 10.87 -10.59 2.01
C ALA A 384 10.87 -10.63 0.47
N PHE A 385 10.10 -11.55 -0.14
CA PHE A 385 9.99 -11.62 -1.60
C PHE A 385 9.38 -10.37 -2.20
N SER A 386 8.30 -9.85 -1.60
CA SER A 386 7.66 -8.61 -2.07
C SER A 386 8.60 -7.41 -1.99
N LEU A 387 9.42 -7.30 -0.94
CA LEU A 387 10.42 -6.23 -0.81
C LEU A 387 11.49 -6.34 -1.91
N ILE A 388 12.01 -7.55 -2.16
CA ILE A 388 13.01 -7.80 -3.20
C ILE A 388 12.43 -7.44 -4.58
N LEU A 389 11.23 -7.93 -4.90
CA LEU A 389 10.58 -7.67 -6.18
C LEU A 389 10.26 -6.19 -6.36
N ALA A 390 9.70 -5.53 -5.35
CA ALA A 390 9.43 -4.09 -5.38
C ALA A 390 10.72 -3.29 -5.57
N PHE A 391 11.80 -3.65 -4.85
CA PHE A 391 13.11 -3.03 -5.04
C PHE A 391 13.58 -3.13 -6.48
N LEU A 392 13.52 -4.31 -7.08
CA LEU A 392 13.97 -4.54 -8.45
C LEU A 392 13.09 -3.80 -9.47
N ILE A 393 11.78 -3.96 -9.40
CA ILE A 393 10.83 -3.38 -10.36
C ILE A 393 10.83 -1.85 -10.27
N ASP A 394 10.80 -1.29 -9.07
CA ASP A 394 10.72 0.17 -8.89
C ASP A 394 12.01 0.87 -9.34
N ASN A 395 13.18 0.26 -9.12
CA ASN A 395 14.45 0.87 -9.53
C ASN A 395 14.77 0.66 -11.00
N THR A 396 14.17 -0.30 -11.70
CA THR A 396 14.36 -0.54 -13.13
C THR A 396 13.20 0.05 -13.95
N TYR A 397 12.10 -0.66 -14.02
CA TYR A 397 10.99 -0.35 -14.93
C TYR A 397 10.23 0.93 -14.56
N VAL A 398 9.87 1.09 -13.27
CA VAL A 398 9.15 2.28 -12.79
C VAL A 398 10.01 3.53 -12.97
N SER A 399 11.27 3.45 -12.54
CA SER A 399 12.22 4.56 -12.63
C SER A 399 12.49 4.97 -14.09
N LEU A 400 12.58 4.00 -15.00
CA LEU A 400 12.75 4.26 -16.42
C LEU A 400 11.53 4.99 -16.99
N LEU A 401 10.34 4.50 -16.77
CA LEU A 401 9.11 5.10 -17.28
C LEU A 401 8.89 6.51 -16.72
N GLN A 402 9.15 6.71 -15.43
CA GLN A 402 9.11 8.05 -14.82
C GLN A 402 10.12 9.02 -15.44
N SER A 403 11.31 8.53 -15.83
CA SER A 403 12.31 9.34 -16.48
C SER A 403 11.90 9.75 -17.89
N ILE A 404 11.27 8.85 -18.65
CA ILE A 404 10.71 9.15 -19.98
C ILE A 404 9.63 10.23 -19.88
N ILE A 405 8.71 10.11 -18.94
CA ILE A 405 7.65 11.10 -18.71
C ILE A 405 8.24 12.45 -18.32
N SER A 406 9.26 12.47 -17.47
CA SER A 406 9.97 13.71 -17.09
C SER A 406 10.63 14.38 -18.27
N LEU A 407 11.28 13.62 -19.17
CA LEU A 407 11.89 14.13 -20.39
C LEU A 407 10.85 14.73 -21.35
N MET A 408 9.70 14.05 -21.52
CA MET A 408 8.61 14.56 -22.35
C MET A 408 8.06 15.90 -21.83
N ASN A 409 7.97 16.06 -20.51
CA ASN A 409 7.52 17.30 -19.88
C ASN A 409 8.54 18.43 -19.93
N SER A 410 9.85 18.12 -20.11
CA SER A 410 10.93 19.12 -20.22
C SER A 410 11.12 19.66 -21.63
N ILE A 411 10.48 19.06 -22.65
CA ILE A 411 10.52 19.57 -24.03
C ILE A 411 9.72 20.89 -24.07
N PRO A 412 10.34 22.04 -24.40
CA PRO A 412 9.62 23.30 -24.45
C PRO A 412 8.49 23.18 -25.48
N LYS A 413 7.25 23.43 -25.04
CA LYS A 413 6.12 23.55 -25.95
C LYS A 413 6.48 24.60 -26.97
N ARG A 414 6.64 24.19 -28.24
CA ARG A 414 6.86 25.08 -29.36
C ARG A 414 5.77 26.13 -29.28
N LYS A 415 6.16 27.40 -29.05
CA LYS A 415 5.21 28.51 -29.11
C LYS A 415 4.59 28.44 -30.50
N GLU A 416 3.33 28.08 -30.59
CA GLU A 416 2.51 28.33 -31.77
C GLU A 416 2.40 29.85 -31.88
N ASN A 417 3.33 30.44 -32.66
CA ASN A 417 3.20 31.79 -33.17
C ASN A 417 2.13 31.68 -34.27
N GLY A 418 0.90 31.99 -33.93
CA GLY A 418 -0.21 32.27 -34.83
C GLY A 418 -0.70 33.69 -34.53
#